data_04de225ed58e3fb45b9dd9b321d610fa
#
_entry.id   04de225ed58e3fb45b9dd9b321d610fa
#
_cell.length_a   1.000
_cell.length_b   1.000
_cell.length_c   1.000
_cell.angle_alpha   90.00
_cell.angle_beta   90.00
_cell.angle_gamma   90.00
#
_symmetry.space_group_name_H-M   'P 1'
#
loop_
_entity.id
_entity.type
_entity.pdbx_description
1 polymer ?
#
loop_
_entity_poly.entity_id
_entity_poly.type
_entity_poly.pdbx_seq_one_letter_code
_entity_poly.pdbx_strand_id
1 'polypeptide(L)'
;MVIELATITVIEGQEAAFEAAFATAQRYIAESPHSLSYALTRCIEHPSRYVLRFEWDTLKGHTDAFRGSAAFQEYRALLYPLYAAPPEVVHYNHVSLPAAG
;
A
#
# COMPACT_ATOMS: atom_id res chain seq x y z
N MET A 1 -11.57 -5.33 -10.71
CA MET A 1 -10.29 -4.80 -10.20
C MET A 1 -10.56 -3.58 -9.35
N VAL A 2 -9.92 -3.52 -8.21
CA VAL A 2 -10.05 -2.40 -7.27
C VAL A 2 -8.67 -1.79 -7.05
N ILE A 3 -8.60 -0.46 -7.04
CA ILE A 3 -7.37 0.26 -6.74
C ILE A 3 -7.42 0.75 -5.30
N GLU A 4 -6.39 0.44 -4.52
CA GLU A 4 -6.19 0.99 -3.18
C GLU A 4 -5.12 2.06 -3.23
N LEU A 5 -5.36 3.20 -2.59
CA LEU A 5 -4.34 4.19 -2.31
C LEU A 5 -4.18 4.31 -0.79
N ALA A 6 -3.00 3.98 -0.30
CA ALA A 6 -2.63 4.14 1.09
C ALA A 6 -1.66 5.32 1.20
N THR A 7 -2.09 6.40 1.84
CA THR A 7 -1.23 7.55 2.12
C THR A 7 -0.56 7.33 3.47
N ILE A 8 0.76 7.30 3.45
CA ILE A 8 1.59 6.97 4.60
C ILE A 8 2.46 8.19 4.92
N THR A 9 2.43 8.64 6.17
CA THR A 9 3.37 9.63 6.67
C THR A 9 4.37 8.91 7.57
N VAL A 10 5.63 8.93 7.17
CA VAL A 10 6.73 8.28 7.90
C VAL A 10 7.29 9.25 8.93
N ILE A 11 7.75 8.75 10.06
CA ILE A 11 8.46 9.55 11.07
C ILE A 11 9.64 10.24 10.40
N GLU A 12 9.74 11.57 10.57
CA GLU A 12 10.82 12.35 9.98
C GLU A 12 12.19 11.80 10.39
N GLY A 13 13.05 11.59 9.40
CA GLY A 13 14.37 10.99 9.59
C GLY A 13 14.37 9.46 9.44
N GLN A 14 13.22 8.81 9.33
CA GLN A 14 13.09 7.36 9.22
C GLN A 14 12.75 6.90 7.78
N GLU A 15 12.88 7.78 6.78
CA GLU A 15 12.49 7.48 5.40
C GLU A 15 13.32 6.34 4.82
N ALA A 16 14.64 6.36 5.04
CA ALA A 16 15.50 5.30 4.56
C ALA A 16 15.19 3.95 5.24
N ALA A 17 14.91 3.98 6.55
CA ALA A 17 14.51 2.79 7.29
C ALA A 17 13.17 2.23 6.81
N PHE A 18 12.21 3.12 6.48
CA PHE A 18 10.92 2.72 5.93
C PHE A 18 11.08 2.06 4.57
N GLU A 19 11.87 2.64 3.68
CA GLU A 19 12.08 2.09 2.34
C GLU A 19 12.76 0.72 2.41
N ALA A 20 13.75 0.56 3.31
CA ALA A 20 14.39 -0.73 3.52
C ALA A 20 13.41 -1.76 4.11
N ALA A 21 12.59 -1.37 5.08
CA ALA A 21 11.57 -2.24 5.67
C ALA A 21 10.52 -2.63 4.62
N PHE A 22 10.12 -1.71 3.75
CA PHE A 22 9.17 -2.01 2.68
C PHE A 22 9.76 -2.99 1.66
N ALA A 23 11.02 -2.87 1.33
CA ALA A 23 11.69 -3.81 0.43
C ALA A 23 11.59 -5.25 0.96
N THR A 24 11.64 -5.44 2.28
CA THR A 24 11.42 -6.74 2.91
C THR A 24 9.94 -7.12 2.97
N ALA A 25 9.08 -6.17 3.36
CA ALA A 25 7.66 -6.41 3.59
C ALA A 25 6.88 -6.68 2.30
N GLN A 26 7.34 -6.20 1.16
CA GLN A 26 6.62 -6.32 -0.11
C GLN A 26 6.30 -7.77 -0.49
N ARG A 27 7.10 -8.73 -0.05
CA ARG A 27 6.86 -10.14 -0.33
C ARG A 27 5.50 -10.62 0.18
N TYR A 28 5.04 -10.08 1.31
CA TYR A 28 3.75 -10.45 1.89
C TYR A 28 2.57 -9.98 1.03
N ILE A 29 2.76 -8.87 0.31
CA ILE A 29 1.78 -8.41 -0.68
C ILE A 29 1.85 -9.30 -1.92
N ALA A 30 3.05 -9.52 -2.44
CA ALA A 30 3.26 -10.30 -3.66
C ALA A 30 2.79 -11.76 -3.53
N GLU A 31 2.84 -12.32 -2.33
CA GLU A 31 2.37 -13.68 -2.04
C GLU A 31 0.84 -13.77 -1.95
N SER A 32 0.13 -12.65 -1.82
CA SER A 32 -1.33 -12.67 -1.79
C SER A 32 -1.90 -13.00 -3.16
N PRO A 33 -2.78 -14.02 -3.26
CA PRO A 33 -3.39 -14.38 -4.55
C PRO A 33 -4.35 -13.32 -5.09
N HIS A 34 -4.73 -12.35 -4.26
CA HIS A 34 -5.65 -11.26 -4.62
C HIS A 34 -4.93 -9.99 -5.08
N SER A 35 -3.63 -9.91 -4.88
CA SER A 35 -2.81 -8.76 -5.31
C SER A 35 -2.43 -8.91 -6.78
N LEU A 36 -2.76 -7.89 -7.59
CA LEU A 36 -2.44 -7.88 -9.02
C LEU A 36 -1.17 -7.08 -9.30
N SER A 37 -1.00 -5.94 -8.63
CA SER A 37 0.19 -5.10 -8.74
C SER A 37 0.27 -4.14 -7.58
N TYR A 38 1.44 -3.55 -7.36
CA TYR A 38 1.62 -2.49 -6.38
C TYR A 38 2.81 -1.61 -6.77
N ALA A 39 2.82 -0.38 -6.27
CA ALA A 39 3.93 0.55 -6.45
C ALA A 39 4.00 1.47 -5.24
N LEU A 40 5.21 1.68 -4.73
CA LEU A 40 5.47 2.65 -3.67
C LEU A 40 6.01 3.93 -4.32
N THR A 41 5.39 5.07 -4.01
CA THR A 41 5.83 6.38 -4.49
C THR A 41 6.10 7.29 -3.32
N ARG A 42 7.07 8.19 -3.49
CA ARG A 42 7.46 9.17 -2.48
C ARG A 42 7.09 10.57 -2.97
N CYS A 43 6.47 11.37 -2.11
CA CYS A 43 6.09 12.73 -2.46
C CYS A 43 7.34 13.61 -2.60
N ILE A 44 7.45 14.34 -3.72
CA ILE A 44 8.59 15.21 -3.99
C ILE A 44 8.56 16.42 -3.04
N GLU A 45 7.39 17.03 -2.87
CA GLU A 45 7.21 18.24 -2.06
C GLU A 45 7.26 17.95 -0.56
N HIS A 46 6.89 16.74 -0.14
CA HIS A 46 6.88 16.30 1.25
C HIS A 46 7.57 14.95 1.37
N PRO A 47 8.91 14.91 1.53
CA PRO A 47 9.68 13.65 1.42
C PRO A 47 9.36 12.58 2.46
N SER A 48 8.66 12.90 3.54
CA SER A 48 8.20 11.91 4.52
C SER A 48 6.84 11.32 4.18
N ARG A 49 6.21 11.77 3.11
CA ARG A 49 4.90 11.28 2.65
C ARG A 49 5.08 10.32 1.49
N TYR A 50 4.43 9.18 1.61
CA TYR A 50 4.42 8.15 0.58
C TYR A 50 2.99 7.83 0.19
N VAL A 51 2.79 7.43 -1.06
CA VAL A 51 1.54 6.82 -1.51
C VAL A 51 1.86 5.43 -2.04
N LEU A 52 1.20 4.44 -1.46
CA LEU A 52 1.29 3.06 -1.88
C LEU A 52 0.04 2.73 -2.69
N ARG A 53 0.23 2.40 -3.96
CA ARG A 53 -0.83 2.06 -4.87
C ARG A 53 -0.86 0.56 -5.06
N PHE A 54 -2.04 -0.04 -4.83
CA PHE A 54 -2.27 -1.45 -5.08
C PHE A 54 -3.39 -1.64 -6.09
N GLU A 55 -3.31 -2.72 -6.84
CA GLU A 55 -4.44 -3.27 -7.58
C GLU A 55 -4.81 -4.61 -6.98
N TRP A 56 -6.06 -4.74 -6.58
CA TRP A 56 -6.63 -5.96 -6.01
C TRP A 56 -7.68 -6.53 -6.97
N ASP A 57 -7.83 -7.85 -7.02
CA ASP A 57 -8.87 -8.49 -7.85
C ASP A 57 -10.28 -8.08 -7.40
N THR A 58 -10.50 -8.02 -6.08
CA THR A 58 -11.76 -7.58 -5.47
C THR A 58 -11.49 -6.77 -4.21
N LEU A 59 -12.48 -5.99 -3.77
CA LEU A 59 -12.41 -5.27 -2.50
C LEU A 59 -12.26 -6.25 -1.33
N LYS A 60 -13.02 -7.36 -1.32
CA LYS A 60 -12.92 -8.39 -0.28
C LYS A 60 -11.56 -9.10 -0.28
N GLY A 61 -10.92 -9.22 -1.43
CA GLY A 61 -9.56 -9.75 -1.54
C GLY A 61 -8.57 -8.95 -0.70
N HIS A 62 -8.72 -7.62 -0.65
CA HIS A 62 -7.93 -6.77 0.21
C HIS A 62 -8.46 -6.76 1.66
N THR A 63 -9.72 -6.37 1.86
CA THR A 63 -10.25 -6.06 3.20
C THR A 63 -10.43 -7.29 4.08
N ASP A 64 -10.89 -8.40 3.51
CA ASP A 64 -11.17 -9.62 4.26
C ASP A 64 -10.01 -10.62 4.17
N ALA A 65 -9.56 -10.94 2.97
CA ALA A 65 -8.55 -11.97 2.79
C ALA A 65 -7.15 -11.50 3.21
N PHE A 66 -6.67 -10.37 2.69
CA PHE A 66 -5.31 -9.90 3.02
C PHE A 66 -5.23 -9.36 4.44
N ARG A 67 -6.08 -8.42 4.83
CA ARG A 67 -6.06 -7.84 6.19
C ARG A 67 -6.32 -8.86 7.28
N GLY A 68 -7.08 -9.91 6.98
CA GLY A 68 -7.34 -11.01 7.91
C GLY A 68 -6.24 -12.07 7.94
N SER A 69 -5.19 -11.94 7.14
CA SER A 69 -4.15 -12.96 6.99
C SER A 69 -2.99 -12.80 7.98
N ALA A 70 -2.28 -13.91 8.23
CA ALA A 70 -1.02 -13.86 8.98
C ALA A 70 0.03 -13.02 8.26
N ALA A 71 0.04 -13.03 6.92
CA ALA A 71 0.94 -12.22 6.11
C ALA A 71 0.77 -10.72 6.39
N PHE A 72 -0.46 -10.24 6.55
CA PHE A 72 -0.72 -8.85 6.91
C PHE A 72 -0.14 -8.49 8.28
N GLN A 73 -0.22 -9.39 9.26
CA GLN A 73 0.33 -9.15 10.59
C GLN A 73 1.86 -8.97 10.53
N GLU A 74 2.55 -9.77 9.72
CA GLU A 74 3.99 -9.63 9.49
C GLU A 74 4.32 -8.33 8.76
N TYR A 75 3.55 -8.00 7.72
CA TYR A 75 3.67 -6.76 6.96
C TYR A 75 3.51 -5.54 7.87
N ARG A 76 2.46 -5.55 8.68
CA ARG A 76 2.16 -4.49 9.64
C ARG A 76 3.26 -4.32 10.68
N ALA A 77 3.77 -5.42 11.22
CA ALA A 77 4.81 -5.40 12.25
C ALA A 77 6.11 -4.73 11.74
N LEU A 78 6.43 -4.89 10.46
CA LEU A 78 7.61 -4.28 9.85
C LEU A 78 7.45 -2.78 9.61
N LEU A 79 6.25 -2.33 9.26
CA LEU A 79 6.05 -0.99 8.71
C LEU A 79 5.41 0.00 9.70
N TYR A 80 4.41 -0.42 10.46
CA TYR A 80 3.62 0.50 11.30
C TYR A 80 4.44 1.23 12.37
N PRO A 81 5.49 0.65 12.97
CA PRO A 81 6.33 1.38 13.91
C PRO A 81 7.02 2.61 13.32
N LEU A 82 7.14 2.67 11.98
CA LEU A 82 7.77 3.79 11.27
C LEU A 82 6.78 4.86 10.82
N TYR A 83 5.48 4.65 11.02
CA TYR A 83 4.44 5.62 10.66
C TYR A 83 4.32 6.70 11.72
N ALA A 84 4.25 7.95 11.29
CA ALA A 84 3.99 9.09 12.18
C ALA A 84 2.52 9.19 12.60
N ALA A 85 1.63 8.60 11.80
CA ALA A 85 0.18 8.62 12.02
C ALA A 85 -0.44 7.37 11.36
N PRO A 86 -1.68 6.99 11.71
CA PRO A 86 -2.37 5.92 11.00
C PRO A 86 -2.45 6.20 9.51
N PRO A 87 -2.25 5.20 8.64
CA PRO A 87 -2.33 5.42 7.20
C PRO A 87 -3.77 5.75 6.77
N GLU A 88 -3.89 6.62 5.78
CA GLU A 88 -5.17 6.90 5.14
C GLU A 88 -5.34 5.95 3.97
N VAL A 89 -6.36 5.10 4.00
CA VAL A 89 -6.60 4.08 2.98
C VAL A 89 -7.95 4.33 2.34
N VAL A 90 -7.96 4.49 1.02
CA VAL A 90 -9.16 4.64 0.22
C VAL A 90 -9.11 3.70 -0.97
N HIS A 91 -10.27 3.37 -1.51
CA HIS A 91 -10.41 2.45 -2.64
C HIS A 91 -11.13 3.13 -3.79
N TYR A 92 -10.73 2.77 -5.01
CA TYR A 92 -11.28 3.33 -6.24
C TYR A 92 -11.65 2.21 -7.20
N ASN A 93 -12.77 2.42 -7.91
CA ASN A 93 -13.09 1.62 -9.08
C ASN A 93 -12.48 2.27 -10.31
N HIS A 94 -12.01 1.45 -11.23
CA HIS A 94 -11.59 1.96 -12.54
C HIS A 94 -12.82 2.49 -13.30
N VAL A 95 -12.67 3.65 -13.91
CA VAL A 95 -13.71 4.22 -14.77
C VAL A 95 -13.33 3.94 -16.22
N SER A 96 -14.18 3.19 -16.92
CA SER A 96 -14.00 2.94 -18.34
C SER A 96 -14.52 4.15 -19.13
N LEU A 97 -13.62 4.76 -19.91
CA LEU A 97 -13.95 5.94 -20.71
C LEU A 97 -14.01 5.56 -22.20
N PRO A 98 -14.89 6.21 -22.98
CA PRO A 98 -14.84 6.03 -24.42
C PRO A 98 -13.53 6.61 -24.98
N ALA A 99 -13.08 6.06 -26.10
CA ALA A 99 -11.88 6.56 -26.76
C ALA A 99 -12.06 8.05 -27.11
N ALA A 100 -10.99 8.84 -26.94
CA ALA A 100 -10.95 10.23 -27.38
C ALA A 100 -11.02 10.24 -28.90
N GLY A 101 -12.06 10.90 -29.42
CA GLY A 101 -12.38 10.86 -30.84
C GLY A 101 -11.73 11.92 -31.66
#